data_96589c25cf3dd22bdef67f05f94ee725
#
_entry.id   96589c25cf3dd22bdef67f05f94ee725
#
_cell.length_a   1.000
_cell.length_b   1.000
_cell.length_c   1.000
_cell.angle_alpha   90.00
_cell.angle_beta   90.00
_cell.angle_gamma   90.00
#
_symmetry.space_group_name_H-M   'P 1'
#
loop_
_entity.id
_entity.type
_entity.pdbx_description
1 polymer ?
#
loop_
_entity_poly.entity_id
_entity_poly.type
_entity_poly.pdbx_seq_one_letter_code
_entity_poly.pdbx_strand_id
1 'polypeptide(L)'
;MSEENKNLNTISEDTANADSNAVAETADKKEDTKAKKNKKNKSEKGRFKKFMKSRKAKHGTVAMAITALVSVMVIIGNIIVGLLVNRFPDLELDLTSNKSFALQDDTIDYVSHLDKDVTVNILMSKESFESQGTYFVQAQKMLNKMASKSDGKMKIKYVDLTSNPSFTSDYPNVDWQSSSANNIVLVESGKQYKVLTLTDCFEYDEKTYNYYGSYSFTGTKIEHAYQKAIHNN
;
A
#
# COMPACT_ATOMS: atom_id res chain seq x y z
N MET A 1 -29.21 -12.11 53.43
CA MET A 1 -30.36 -11.49 52.76
C MET A 1 -29.97 -11.41 51.33
N SER A 2 -30.22 -12.48 50.53
CA SER A 2 -31.50 -12.76 49.79
C SER A 2 -31.61 -11.78 48.64
N GLU A 3 -31.66 -12.09 47.39
CA GLU A 3 -32.13 -13.25 46.55
C GLU A 3 -31.67 -12.94 45.15
N GLU A 4 -31.00 -13.78 44.38
CA GLU A 4 -31.56 -14.81 43.54
C GLU A 4 -32.67 -14.33 42.56
N ASN A 5 -32.38 -14.28 41.29
CA ASN A 5 -33.26 -14.93 40.32
C ASN A 5 -32.57 -15.27 38.99
N LYS A 6 -32.50 -16.59 38.82
CA LYS A 6 -32.37 -17.36 37.60
C LYS A 6 -33.46 -17.00 36.58
N ASN A 7 -33.12 -17.08 35.29
CA ASN A 7 -33.94 -17.89 34.40
C ASN A 7 -33.16 -18.45 33.23
N LEU A 8 -33.09 -19.72 33.25
CA LEU A 8 -32.76 -20.70 32.24
C LEU A 8 -33.95 -20.85 31.27
N ASN A 9 -33.66 -21.11 29.99
CA ASN A 9 -34.30 -22.16 29.17
C ASN A 9 -33.65 -22.20 27.80
N THR A 10 -32.89 -23.25 27.51
CA THR A 10 -33.22 -24.62 27.08
C THR A 10 -33.52 -24.68 25.59
N ILE A 11 -32.52 -25.15 24.82
CA ILE A 11 -32.36 -26.44 24.14
C ILE A 11 -33.47 -26.78 23.14
N SER A 12 -33.07 -27.06 21.91
CA SER A 12 -33.33 -28.38 21.33
C SER A 12 -32.50 -28.61 20.06
N GLU A 13 -31.68 -29.63 20.16
CA GLU A 13 -31.14 -30.45 19.08
C GLU A 13 -32.30 -31.20 18.41
N ASP A 14 -32.09 -31.50 17.11
CA ASP A 14 -32.47 -32.79 16.49
C ASP A 14 -31.75 -32.87 15.15
N THR A 15 -30.68 -33.62 15.08
CA THR A 15 -30.39 -35.00 14.73
C THR A 15 -31.02 -35.50 13.42
N ALA A 16 -30.13 -35.73 12.47
CA ALA A 16 -29.80 -36.96 11.73
C ALA A 16 -30.97 -37.82 11.16
N ASN A 17 -30.87 -38.14 9.92
CA ASN A 17 -30.59 -39.48 9.35
C ASN A 17 -30.94 -39.49 7.86
N ALA A 18 -29.96 -39.87 7.00
CA ALA A 18 -29.79 -41.15 6.36
C ALA A 18 -31.06 -41.67 5.63
N ASP A 19 -31.04 -41.87 4.34
CA ASP A 19 -30.62 -43.14 3.78
C ASP A 19 -30.70 -43.17 2.23
N SER A 20 -29.75 -43.85 1.71
CA SER A 20 -29.58 -44.48 0.42
C SER A 20 -30.84 -44.94 -0.32
N ASN A 21 -30.78 -44.81 -1.61
CA ASN A 21 -31.20 -45.66 -2.71
C ASN A 21 -32.00 -44.93 -3.80
N ALA A 22 -31.40 -44.76 -4.92
CA ALA A 22 -31.92 -45.22 -6.20
C ALA A 22 -30.97 -44.88 -7.33
N VAL A 23 -30.18 -45.86 -7.69
CA VAL A 23 -29.53 -46.00 -8.99
C VAL A 23 -30.61 -46.46 -9.97
N ALA A 24 -30.54 -45.88 -11.19
CA ALA A 24 -31.25 -46.22 -12.40
C ALA A 24 -32.45 -45.31 -12.73
N GLU A 25 -32.18 -44.50 -13.72
CA GLU A 25 -33.01 -43.93 -14.76
C GLU A 25 -32.64 -42.50 -15.09
N THR A 26 -31.60 -42.29 -15.87
CA THR A 26 -31.42 -41.05 -16.64
C THR A 26 -30.45 -41.22 -17.83
N ALA A 27 -30.77 -42.19 -18.69
CA ALA A 27 -30.06 -42.29 -19.96
C ALA A 27 -30.80 -41.64 -21.15
N ASP A 28 -32.01 -41.15 -20.99
CA ASP A 28 -32.88 -40.73 -22.11
C ASP A 28 -33.26 -39.22 -22.14
N LYS A 29 -32.63 -38.39 -21.29
CA LYS A 29 -32.92 -36.95 -21.29
C LYS A 29 -31.77 -36.06 -21.74
N LYS A 30 -30.64 -36.63 -22.22
CA LYS A 30 -29.49 -35.86 -22.66
C LYS A 30 -29.48 -35.48 -24.12
N GLU A 31 -30.22 -36.11 -24.98
CA GLU A 31 -30.23 -35.82 -26.41
C GLU A 31 -31.18 -34.67 -26.80
N ASP A 32 -32.32 -34.54 -26.15
CA ASP A 32 -33.29 -33.47 -26.42
C ASP A 32 -32.85 -32.08 -25.92
N THR A 33 -32.01 -32.02 -24.90
CA THR A 33 -31.48 -30.73 -24.41
C THR A 33 -30.34 -30.18 -25.27
N LYS A 34 -29.53 -31.04 -25.94
CA LYS A 34 -28.50 -30.61 -26.86
C LYS A 34 -29.08 -30.07 -28.18
N ALA A 35 -30.14 -30.67 -28.67
CA ALA A 35 -30.82 -30.22 -29.88
C ALA A 35 -31.55 -28.89 -29.71
N LYS A 36 -32.19 -28.65 -28.52
CA LYS A 36 -32.83 -27.38 -28.19
C LYS A 36 -31.83 -26.26 -27.95
N LYS A 37 -30.67 -26.55 -27.30
CA LYS A 37 -29.61 -25.58 -27.05
C LYS A 37 -28.92 -25.14 -28.34
N ASN A 38 -28.68 -26.03 -29.28
CA ASN A 38 -28.11 -25.73 -30.60
C ASN A 38 -29.07 -24.94 -31.49
N LYS A 39 -30.38 -25.21 -31.45
CA LYS A 39 -31.38 -24.39 -32.17
C LYS A 39 -31.51 -23.00 -31.63
N LYS A 40 -31.45 -22.80 -30.29
CA LYS A 40 -31.51 -21.49 -29.65
C LYS A 40 -30.27 -20.64 -29.95
N ASN A 41 -29.06 -21.23 -29.88
CA ASN A 41 -27.80 -20.54 -30.24
C ASN A 41 -27.70 -20.18 -31.75
N LYS A 42 -28.29 -20.98 -32.64
CA LYS A 42 -28.32 -20.68 -34.07
C LYS A 42 -29.31 -19.57 -34.41
N SER A 43 -30.44 -19.48 -33.68
CA SER A 43 -31.44 -18.42 -33.80
C SER A 43 -30.91 -17.09 -33.27
N GLU A 44 -30.17 -17.11 -32.15
CA GLU A 44 -29.60 -15.88 -31.57
C GLU A 44 -28.44 -15.32 -32.43
N LYS A 45 -27.55 -16.18 -32.97
CA LYS A 45 -26.52 -15.76 -33.93
C LYS A 45 -27.09 -15.17 -35.20
N GLY A 46 -28.23 -15.70 -35.67
CA GLY A 46 -28.92 -15.17 -36.85
C GLY A 46 -29.57 -13.80 -36.60
N ARG A 47 -30.19 -13.62 -35.42
CA ARG A 47 -30.75 -12.33 -34.99
C ARG A 47 -29.67 -11.26 -34.75
N PHE A 48 -28.55 -11.65 -34.17
CA PHE A 48 -27.40 -10.75 -33.94
C PHE A 48 -26.79 -10.29 -35.28
N LYS A 49 -26.61 -11.20 -36.25
CA LYS A 49 -26.12 -10.87 -37.60
C LYS A 49 -27.10 -9.93 -38.34
N LYS A 50 -28.42 -10.11 -38.17
CA LYS A 50 -29.43 -9.28 -38.82
C LYS A 50 -29.52 -7.91 -38.18
N PHE A 51 -29.30 -7.82 -36.83
CA PHE A 51 -29.24 -6.57 -36.09
C PHE A 51 -28.02 -5.74 -36.51
N MET A 52 -26.82 -6.39 -36.62
CA MET A 52 -25.60 -5.73 -37.08
C MET A 52 -25.64 -5.20 -38.52
N LYS A 53 -26.50 -5.73 -39.36
CA LYS A 53 -26.69 -5.24 -40.76
C LYS A 53 -27.63 -4.05 -40.90
N SER A 54 -28.37 -3.66 -39.87
CA SER A 54 -29.25 -2.49 -39.92
C SER A 54 -28.44 -1.18 -39.89
N ARG A 55 -28.85 -0.18 -40.66
CA ARG A 55 -28.16 1.13 -40.70
C ARG A 55 -28.09 1.79 -39.31
N LYS A 56 -29.09 1.59 -38.46
CA LYS A 56 -29.12 2.07 -37.06
C LYS A 56 -28.12 1.33 -36.15
N ALA A 57 -27.89 0.01 -36.39
CA ALA A 57 -26.93 -0.78 -35.64
C ALA A 57 -25.48 -0.45 -36.02
N LYS A 58 -25.21 -0.05 -37.26
CA LYS A 58 -23.86 0.33 -37.68
C LYS A 58 -23.33 1.54 -36.94
N HIS A 59 -24.15 2.54 -36.69
CA HIS A 59 -23.76 3.73 -35.92
C HIS A 59 -23.61 3.39 -34.43
N GLY A 60 -24.53 2.58 -33.88
CA GLY A 60 -24.44 2.13 -32.47
C GLY A 60 -23.23 1.23 -32.17
N THR A 61 -22.88 0.31 -33.08
CA THR A 61 -21.70 -0.57 -32.90
C THR A 61 -20.39 0.21 -33.03
N VAL A 62 -20.31 1.20 -33.93
CA VAL A 62 -19.14 2.07 -34.04
C VAL A 62 -18.97 2.91 -32.77
N ALA A 63 -20.05 3.52 -32.27
CA ALA A 63 -20.00 4.27 -31.02
C ALA A 63 -19.54 3.39 -29.84
N MET A 64 -20.10 2.19 -29.72
CA MET A 64 -19.70 1.22 -28.68
C MET A 64 -18.23 0.80 -28.80
N ALA A 65 -17.75 0.58 -30.02
CA ALA A 65 -16.35 0.24 -30.27
C ALA A 65 -15.40 1.40 -29.89
N ILE A 66 -15.77 2.63 -30.23
CA ILE A 66 -14.99 3.82 -29.86
C ILE A 66 -14.97 3.99 -28.34
N THR A 67 -16.12 3.85 -27.67
CA THR A 67 -16.19 3.96 -26.19
C THR A 67 -15.34 2.88 -25.52
N ALA A 68 -15.39 1.64 -26.01
CA ALA A 68 -14.57 0.56 -25.50
C ALA A 68 -13.07 0.84 -25.70
N LEU A 69 -12.68 1.34 -26.87
CA LEU A 69 -11.30 1.69 -27.17
C LEU A 69 -10.79 2.83 -26.27
N VAL A 70 -11.59 3.87 -26.07
CA VAL A 70 -11.26 4.98 -25.18
C VAL A 70 -11.14 4.48 -23.72
N SER A 71 -12.07 3.62 -23.27
CA SER A 71 -12.00 3.04 -21.91
C SER A 71 -10.71 2.24 -21.70
N VAL A 72 -10.32 1.40 -22.68
CA VAL A 72 -9.06 0.65 -22.62
C VAL A 72 -7.86 1.61 -22.59
N MET A 73 -7.88 2.66 -23.40
CA MET A 73 -6.81 3.65 -23.43
C MET A 73 -6.64 4.37 -22.07
N VAL A 74 -7.76 4.72 -21.41
CA VAL A 74 -7.74 5.31 -20.06
C VAL A 74 -7.17 4.34 -19.02
N ILE A 75 -7.58 3.06 -19.08
CA ILE A 75 -7.06 2.04 -18.15
C ILE A 75 -5.55 1.85 -18.34
N ILE A 76 -5.09 1.72 -19.59
CA ILE A 76 -3.67 1.58 -19.90
C ILE A 76 -2.89 2.84 -19.44
N GLY A 77 -3.44 4.03 -19.71
CA GLY A 77 -2.85 5.30 -19.27
C GLY A 77 -2.66 5.35 -17.75
N ASN A 78 -3.68 4.97 -16.97
CA ASN A 78 -3.59 4.91 -15.51
C ASN A 78 -2.53 3.90 -15.02
N ILE A 79 -2.43 2.74 -15.66
CA ILE A 79 -1.39 1.75 -15.32
C ILE A 79 0.01 2.30 -15.61
N ILE A 80 0.20 2.93 -16.77
CA ILE A 80 1.50 3.53 -17.16
C ILE A 80 1.87 4.64 -16.18
N VAL A 81 0.95 5.55 -15.85
CA VAL A 81 1.19 6.62 -14.87
C VAL A 81 1.56 6.04 -13.51
N GLY A 82 0.84 5.03 -13.02
CA GLY A 82 1.15 4.37 -11.75
C GLY A 82 2.55 3.73 -11.74
N LEU A 83 2.95 3.09 -12.83
CA LEU A 83 4.29 2.52 -12.96
C LEU A 83 5.38 3.61 -13.04
N LEU A 84 5.11 4.70 -13.75
CA LEU A 84 6.05 5.82 -13.87
C LEU A 84 6.25 6.54 -12.55
N VAL A 85 5.18 6.84 -11.80
CA VAL A 85 5.26 7.49 -10.48
C VAL A 85 6.04 6.62 -9.48
N ASN A 86 5.81 5.29 -9.49
CA ASN A 86 6.58 4.39 -8.65
C ASN A 86 8.07 4.30 -9.04
N ARG A 87 8.39 4.47 -10.31
CA ARG A 87 9.77 4.40 -10.80
C ARG A 87 10.51 5.72 -10.72
N PHE A 88 9.77 6.81 -10.88
CA PHE A 88 10.29 8.18 -10.90
C PHE A 88 9.47 9.05 -9.94
N PRO A 89 9.81 9.05 -8.64
CA PRO A 89 9.11 9.86 -7.62
C PRO A 89 9.05 11.36 -7.96
N ASP A 90 9.98 11.84 -8.76
CA ASP A 90 10.04 13.23 -9.23
C ASP A 90 8.91 13.63 -10.18
N LEU A 91 8.20 12.65 -10.78
CA LEU A 91 7.04 12.91 -11.62
C LEU A 91 5.77 13.19 -10.81
N GLU A 92 5.81 12.97 -9.50
CA GLU A 92 4.69 13.31 -8.61
C GLU A 92 4.63 14.84 -8.45
N LEU A 93 3.64 15.45 -9.10
CA LEU A 93 3.38 16.88 -8.96
C LEU A 93 2.91 17.19 -7.55
N ASP A 94 3.72 17.92 -6.80
CA ASP A 94 3.30 18.45 -5.50
C ASP A 94 2.32 19.61 -5.72
N LEU A 95 1.05 19.30 -5.67
CA LEU A 95 -0.05 20.26 -5.79
C LEU A 95 -0.42 20.94 -4.46
N THR A 96 0.34 20.68 -3.40
CA THR A 96 0.12 21.36 -2.12
C THR A 96 0.54 22.82 -2.19
N SER A 97 -0.25 23.70 -1.55
CA SER A 97 0.01 25.14 -1.53
C SER A 97 1.40 25.50 -1.01
N ASN A 98 1.97 24.65 -0.16
CA ASN A 98 3.24 24.89 0.54
C ASN A 98 4.39 24.04 -0.01
N LYS A 99 4.19 23.30 -1.13
CA LYS A 99 5.19 22.38 -1.67
C LYS A 99 5.73 21.42 -0.60
N SER A 100 4.84 20.88 0.22
CA SER A 100 5.16 20.08 1.41
C SER A 100 5.98 18.82 1.13
N PHE A 101 6.08 18.42 -0.14
CA PHE A 101 6.86 17.27 -0.59
C PHE A 101 8.07 17.66 -1.44
N ALA A 102 8.37 18.96 -1.56
CA ALA A 102 9.56 19.42 -2.26
C ALA A 102 10.79 19.29 -1.35
N LEU A 103 11.91 18.87 -1.90
CA LEU A 103 13.21 18.93 -1.21
C LEU A 103 13.79 20.33 -1.35
N GLN A 104 14.55 20.75 -0.35
CA GLN A 104 15.35 21.97 -0.43
C GLN A 104 16.52 21.76 -1.39
N ASP A 105 16.95 22.82 -2.06
CA ASP A 105 18.05 22.75 -3.03
C ASP A 105 19.35 22.27 -2.37
N ASP A 106 19.61 22.68 -1.14
CA ASP A 106 20.78 22.24 -0.36
C ASP A 106 20.73 20.73 -0.08
N THR A 107 19.54 20.17 0.15
CA THR A 107 19.36 18.72 0.32
C THR A 107 19.63 17.98 -0.97
N ILE A 108 19.14 18.50 -2.09
CA ILE A 108 19.36 17.89 -3.42
C ILE A 108 20.87 17.90 -3.73
N ASP A 109 21.52 19.03 -3.53
CA ASP A 109 22.97 19.14 -3.74
C ASP A 109 23.74 18.16 -2.87
N TYR A 110 23.41 18.09 -1.57
CA TYR A 110 24.05 17.18 -0.64
C TYR A 110 23.92 15.71 -1.03
N VAL A 111 22.71 15.25 -1.33
CA VAL A 111 22.49 13.82 -1.66
C VAL A 111 23.02 13.43 -3.03
N SER A 112 23.12 14.38 -3.96
CA SER A 112 23.71 14.14 -5.30
C SER A 112 25.24 13.98 -5.27
N HIS A 113 25.89 14.48 -4.20
CA HIS A 113 27.35 14.42 -4.02
C HIS A 113 27.78 13.46 -2.90
N LEU A 114 26.97 12.45 -2.58
CA LEU A 114 27.35 11.46 -1.59
C LEU A 114 28.58 10.65 -2.04
N ASP A 115 29.62 10.64 -1.22
CA ASP A 115 30.85 9.87 -1.50
C ASP A 115 30.67 8.39 -1.20
N LYS A 116 29.83 8.05 -0.21
CA LYS A 116 29.64 6.69 0.31
C LYS A 116 28.20 6.22 0.09
N ASP A 117 28.04 4.89 0.04
CA ASP A 117 26.71 4.29 0.08
C ASP A 117 26.10 4.48 1.46
N VAL A 118 24.83 4.87 1.48
CA VAL A 118 24.04 5.11 2.68
C VAL A 118 22.80 4.21 2.63
N THR A 119 22.52 3.49 3.71
CA THR A 119 21.26 2.76 3.87
C THR A 119 20.45 3.39 4.99
N VAL A 120 19.22 3.70 4.69
CA VAL A 120 18.22 4.19 5.64
C VAL A 120 17.28 3.05 5.96
N ASN A 121 17.41 2.50 7.16
CA ASN A 121 16.54 1.44 7.65
C ASN A 121 15.41 2.06 8.49
N ILE A 122 14.19 2.05 7.98
CA ILE A 122 12.99 2.44 8.71
C ILE A 122 12.59 1.23 9.57
N LEU A 123 12.54 1.41 10.89
CA LEU A 123 12.44 0.32 11.88
C LEU A 123 11.01 -0.18 12.09
N MET A 124 10.22 -0.19 11.04
CA MET A 124 8.86 -0.74 11.01
C MET A 124 8.47 -1.15 9.59
N SER A 125 7.33 -1.82 9.41
CA SER A 125 6.83 -2.13 8.08
C SER A 125 6.40 -0.84 7.35
N LYS A 126 6.39 -0.88 6.03
CA LYS A 126 5.97 0.27 5.20
C LYS A 126 4.55 0.70 5.53
N GLU A 127 3.66 -0.26 5.63
CA GLU A 127 2.24 -0.05 5.95
C GLU A 127 2.06 0.56 7.34
N SER A 128 2.83 0.09 8.33
CA SER A 128 2.82 0.65 9.68
C SER A 128 3.32 2.08 9.69
N PHE A 129 4.37 2.40 8.92
CA PHE A 129 4.91 3.75 8.81
C PHE A 129 3.89 4.71 8.19
N GLU A 130 3.29 4.35 7.07
CA GLU A 130 2.29 5.17 6.39
C GLU A 130 1.02 5.39 7.24
N SER A 131 0.63 4.39 8.04
CA SER A 131 -0.56 4.46 8.91
C SER A 131 -0.43 5.42 10.10
N GLN A 132 0.80 5.86 10.44
CA GLN A 132 1.04 6.82 11.52
C GLN A 132 0.51 8.23 11.20
N GLY A 133 0.24 8.54 9.93
CA GLY A 133 -0.39 9.78 9.53
C GLY A 133 0.32 10.55 8.43
N THR A 134 -0.24 11.72 8.09
CA THR A 134 0.16 12.52 6.92
C THR A 134 1.64 12.89 6.92
N TYR A 135 2.22 13.24 8.05
CA TYR A 135 3.63 13.63 8.13
C TYR A 135 4.58 12.46 7.90
N PHE A 136 4.17 11.23 8.22
CA PHE A 136 4.93 10.02 7.93
C PHE A 136 4.92 9.71 6.43
N VAL A 137 3.77 9.85 5.79
CA VAL A 137 3.66 9.73 4.32
C VAL A 137 4.50 10.81 3.63
N GLN A 138 4.48 12.04 4.14
CA GLN A 138 5.33 13.13 3.65
C GLN A 138 6.81 12.79 3.78
N ALA A 139 7.23 12.34 4.96
CA ALA A 139 8.61 11.93 5.23
C ALA A 139 9.08 10.82 4.28
N GLN A 140 8.24 9.80 4.04
CA GLN A 140 8.53 8.73 3.11
C GLN A 140 8.73 9.24 1.67
N LYS A 141 7.86 10.14 1.20
CA LYS A 141 7.99 10.73 -0.14
C LYS A 141 9.27 11.55 -0.27
N MET A 142 9.60 12.33 0.74
CA MET A 142 10.85 13.11 0.78
C MET A 142 12.08 12.19 0.75
N LEU A 143 12.09 11.11 1.54
CA LEU A 143 13.16 10.11 1.52
C LEU A 143 13.32 9.44 0.15
N ASN A 144 12.21 9.06 -0.49
CA ASN A 144 12.25 8.48 -1.83
C ASN A 144 12.83 9.46 -2.86
N LYS A 145 12.50 10.76 -2.76
CA LYS A 145 13.09 11.80 -3.60
C LYS A 145 14.59 11.96 -3.33
N MET A 146 15.02 11.97 -2.07
CA MET A 146 16.45 12.02 -1.72
C MET A 146 17.19 10.81 -2.32
N ALA A 147 16.62 9.61 -2.19
CA ALA A 147 17.21 8.40 -2.76
C ALA A 147 17.28 8.46 -4.31
N SER A 148 16.27 9.03 -4.97
CA SER A 148 16.27 9.18 -6.43
C SER A 148 17.34 10.16 -6.93
N LYS A 149 17.67 11.18 -6.12
CA LYS A 149 18.69 12.19 -6.43
C LYS A 149 20.13 11.79 -6.06
N SER A 150 20.29 10.69 -5.33
CA SER A 150 21.58 10.23 -4.80
C SER A 150 22.41 9.38 -5.76
N ASP A 151 22.03 9.28 -7.03
CA ASP A 151 22.67 8.40 -8.04
C ASP A 151 22.86 6.95 -7.58
N GLY A 152 21.87 6.43 -6.84
CA GLY A 152 21.87 5.07 -6.30
C GLY A 152 22.71 4.86 -5.04
N LYS A 153 23.35 5.91 -4.51
CA LYS A 153 24.13 5.88 -3.28
C LYS A 153 23.25 5.73 -2.04
N MET A 154 22.04 6.25 -2.04
CA MET A 154 21.11 6.16 -0.93
C MET A 154 20.05 5.08 -1.18
N LYS A 155 19.88 4.17 -0.22
CA LYS A 155 18.91 3.08 -0.27
C LYS A 155 17.99 3.15 0.94
N ILE A 156 16.70 2.89 0.74
CA ILE A 156 15.70 2.86 1.80
C ILE A 156 15.23 1.43 1.98
N LYS A 157 15.23 0.97 3.23
CA LYS A 157 14.73 -0.34 3.63
C LYS A 157 13.73 -0.20 4.75
N TYR A 158 12.75 -1.08 4.78
CA TYR A 158 11.81 -1.23 5.88
C TYR A 158 12.15 -2.50 6.63
N VAL A 159 12.42 -2.37 7.92
CA VAL A 159 12.82 -3.45 8.81
C VAL A 159 11.85 -3.50 9.98
N ASP A 160 10.85 -4.34 9.89
CA ASP A 160 9.95 -4.57 11.02
C ASP A 160 10.68 -5.38 12.09
N LEU A 161 11.00 -4.74 13.21
CA LEU A 161 11.72 -5.36 14.32
C LEU A 161 10.92 -6.47 14.99
N THR A 162 9.58 -6.45 14.88
CA THR A 162 8.74 -7.53 15.41
C THR A 162 8.93 -8.81 14.61
N SER A 163 9.02 -8.68 13.29
CA SER A 163 9.22 -9.80 12.37
C SER A 163 10.71 -10.19 12.23
N ASN A 164 11.61 -9.26 12.51
CA ASN A 164 13.06 -9.47 12.40
C ASN A 164 13.82 -8.98 13.66
N PRO A 165 13.63 -9.63 14.81
CA PRO A 165 14.26 -9.23 16.07
C PRO A 165 15.78 -9.37 16.05
N SER A 166 16.35 -10.23 15.20
CA SER A 166 17.80 -10.40 15.08
C SER A 166 18.52 -9.17 14.54
N PHE A 167 17.82 -8.28 13.83
CA PHE A 167 18.38 -7.02 13.31
C PHE A 167 19.07 -6.19 14.40
N THR A 168 18.49 -6.15 15.60
CA THR A 168 19.06 -5.38 16.72
C THR A 168 20.42 -5.89 17.18
N SER A 169 20.73 -7.17 16.95
CA SER A 169 22.01 -7.79 17.34
C SER A 169 23.17 -7.28 16.50
N ASP A 170 22.92 -6.78 15.29
CA ASP A 170 23.95 -6.21 14.42
C ASP A 170 24.41 -4.82 14.88
N TYR A 171 23.65 -4.19 15.81
CA TYR A 171 23.89 -2.84 16.31
C TYR A 171 23.97 -2.81 17.84
N PRO A 172 24.99 -3.44 18.45
CA PRO A 172 25.06 -3.62 19.91
C PRO A 172 25.26 -2.34 20.71
N ASN A 173 25.70 -1.25 20.07
CA ASN A 173 25.89 0.04 20.75
C ASN A 173 24.61 0.90 20.75
N VAL A 174 23.51 0.41 20.18
CA VAL A 174 22.21 1.08 20.22
C VAL A 174 21.46 0.64 21.47
N ASP A 175 20.97 1.59 22.24
CA ASP A 175 20.05 1.29 23.32
C ASP A 175 18.65 0.95 22.76
N TRP A 176 18.42 -0.35 22.62
CA TRP A 176 17.15 -0.87 22.12
C TRP A 176 16.07 -0.99 23.19
N GLN A 177 16.42 -0.86 24.48
CA GLN A 177 15.50 -1.10 25.58
C GLN A 177 14.87 0.18 26.14
N SER A 178 15.65 1.20 26.41
CA SER A 178 15.14 2.44 27.05
C SER A 178 14.53 3.40 26.03
N SER A 179 14.96 3.35 24.78
CA SER A 179 14.52 4.28 23.73
C SER A 179 13.79 3.59 22.57
N SER A 180 13.56 2.28 22.65
CA SER A 180 13.07 1.48 21.51
C SER A 180 11.75 1.95 20.93
N ALA A 181 10.85 2.46 21.76
CA ALA A 181 9.56 2.97 21.31
C ALA A 181 9.66 4.25 20.47
N ASN A 182 10.77 4.98 20.58
CA ASN A 182 10.99 6.25 19.88
C ASN A 182 12.01 6.13 18.75
N ASN A 183 12.79 5.03 18.69
CA ASN A 183 13.73 4.78 17.60
C ASN A 183 12.96 4.36 16.35
N ILE A 184 12.99 5.18 15.31
CA ILE A 184 12.21 4.91 14.10
C ILE A 184 13.03 4.70 12.86
N VAL A 185 14.29 5.15 12.87
CA VAL A 185 15.18 5.04 11.71
C VAL A 185 16.60 4.77 12.16
N LEU A 186 17.29 3.87 11.45
CA LEU A 186 18.71 3.65 11.56
C LEU A 186 19.38 3.99 10.22
N VAL A 187 20.24 5.01 10.22
CA VAL A 187 21.04 5.40 9.06
C VAL A 187 22.40 4.78 9.19
N GLU A 188 22.84 4.05 8.17
CA GLU A 188 24.15 3.40 8.14
C GLU A 188 24.95 3.79 6.90
N SER A 189 26.26 3.93 7.08
CA SER A 189 27.21 4.13 5.99
C SER A 189 28.50 3.35 6.29
N GLY A 190 28.72 2.28 5.57
CA GLY A 190 29.83 1.36 5.82
C GLY A 190 29.70 0.67 7.19
N LYS A 191 30.60 0.98 8.13
CA LYS A 191 30.56 0.44 9.50
C LYS A 191 29.97 1.40 10.52
N GLN A 192 29.66 2.60 10.12
CA GLN A 192 29.10 3.63 10.99
C GLN A 192 27.58 3.64 10.87
N TYR A 193 26.91 3.91 11.96
CA TYR A 193 25.45 4.01 11.99
C TYR A 193 24.97 5.00 13.05
N LYS A 194 23.80 5.55 12.81
CA LYS A 194 23.13 6.45 13.74
C LYS A 194 21.65 6.15 13.77
N VAL A 195 21.10 6.09 14.98
CA VAL A 195 19.65 5.98 15.19
C VAL A 195 19.05 7.36 15.30
N LEU A 196 17.90 7.55 14.65
CA LEU A 196 17.06 8.73 14.74
C LEU A 196 15.75 8.37 15.44
N THR A 197 15.35 9.23 16.34
CA THR A 197 14.10 9.09 17.10
C THR A 197 12.96 9.81 16.39
N LEU A 198 11.74 9.61 16.88
CA LEU A 198 10.55 10.36 16.43
C LEU A 198 10.79 11.88 16.48
N THR A 199 11.37 12.37 17.59
CA THR A 199 11.60 13.79 17.80
C THR A 199 12.75 14.36 16.98
N ASP A 200 13.67 13.51 16.49
CA ASP A 200 14.65 13.93 15.50
C ASP A 200 14.02 14.14 14.10
N CYS A 201 13.06 13.32 13.75
CA CYS A 201 12.46 13.27 12.41
C CYS A 201 11.23 14.15 12.25
N PHE A 202 10.51 14.43 13.34
CA PHE A 202 9.23 15.14 13.30
C PHE A 202 9.17 16.30 14.29
N GLU A 203 8.45 17.34 13.89
CA GLU A 203 8.02 18.39 14.81
C GLU A 203 6.73 17.97 15.51
N TYR A 204 6.56 18.37 16.76
CA TYR A 204 5.37 18.05 17.52
C TYR A 204 4.98 19.21 18.45
N ASP A 205 3.71 19.25 18.83
CA ASP A 205 3.21 20.22 19.80
C ASP A 205 3.60 19.81 21.22
N GLU A 206 4.59 20.52 21.77
CA GLU A 206 5.09 20.27 23.14
C GLU A 206 4.01 20.47 24.22
N LYS A 207 3.06 21.38 24.02
CA LYS A 207 1.97 21.60 24.98
C LYS A 207 1.05 20.40 25.04
N THR A 208 0.69 19.86 23.87
CA THR A 208 -0.12 18.65 23.77
C THR A 208 0.61 17.46 24.38
N TYR A 209 1.91 17.30 24.10
CA TYR A 209 2.71 16.24 24.68
C TYR A 209 2.80 16.33 26.21
N ASN A 210 3.07 17.51 26.74
CA ASN A 210 3.17 17.73 28.19
C ASN A 210 1.84 17.53 28.93
N TYR A 211 0.71 17.75 28.26
CA TYR A 211 -0.62 17.58 28.86
C TYR A 211 -1.16 16.16 28.75
N TYR A 212 -1.02 15.53 27.59
CA TYR A 212 -1.64 14.23 27.29
C TYR A 212 -0.64 13.06 27.25
N GLY A 213 0.68 13.31 27.25
CA GLY A 213 1.72 12.29 27.12
C GLY A 213 1.77 11.63 25.75
N SER A 214 1.15 12.23 24.73
CA SER A 214 1.10 11.71 23.36
C SER A 214 1.56 12.74 22.35
N TYR A 215 2.26 12.28 21.28
CA TYR A 215 2.73 13.14 20.22
C TYR A 215 1.59 13.60 19.32
N SER A 216 1.51 14.90 19.10
CA SER A 216 0.71 15.54 18.05
C SER A 216 1.68 16.17 17.06
N PHE A 217 1.96 15.48 15.96
CA PHE A 217 2.94 15.92 14.97
C PHE A 217 2.41 17.13 14.20
N THR A 218 3.28 18.10 13.95
CA THR A 218 2.99 19.36 13.26
C THR A 218 3.81 19.57 11.99
N GLY A 219 4.87 18.78 11.80
CA GLY A 219 5.75 18.86 10.64
C GLY A 219 6.76 17.72 10.59
N THR A 220 7.61 17.74 9.57
CA THR A 220 8.74 16.84 9.42
C THR A 220 10.06 17.60 9.34
N LYS A 221 11.09 17.07 10.00
CA LYS A 221 12.49 17.55 9.97
C LYS A 221 13.39 16.59 9.21
N ILE A 222 12.81 15.72 8.40
CA ILE A 222 13.51 14.61 7.75
C ILE A 222 14.78 15.04 7.03
N GLU A 223 14.75 16.10 6.23
CA GLU A 223 15.91 16.56 5.49
C GLU A 223 17.09 16.86 6.40
N HIS A 224 16.86 17.68 7.41
CA HIS A 224 17.90 18.07 8.36
C HIS A 224 18.40 16.88 9.20
N ALA A 225 17.49 16.03 9.67
CA ALA A 225 17.83 14.87 10.48
C ALA A 225 18.75 13.89 9.72
N TYR A 226 18.43 13.63 8.46
CA TYR A 226 19.21 12.72 7.62
C TYR A 226 20.53 13.31 7.16
N GLN A 227 20.58 14.55 6.73
CA GLN A 227 21.85 15.23 6.41
C GLN A 227 22.80 15.17 7.61
N LYS A 228 22.31 15.50 8.81
CA LYS A 228 23.10 15.42 10.04
C LYS A 228 23.52 13.99 10.38
N ALA A 229 22.66 13.00 10.16
CA ALA A 229 23.00 11.61 10.40
C ALA A 229 24.05 11.10 9.43
N ILE A 230 23.94 11.43 8.14
CA ILE A 230 24.90 11.02 7.10
C ILE A 230 26.25 11.74 7.26
N HIS A 231 26.25 13.03 7.59
CA HIS A 231 27.47 13.80 7.76
C HIS A 231 28.31 13.33 8.94
N ASN A 232 27.68 12.82 9.99
CA ASN A 232 28.35 12.33 11.20
C ASN A 232 28.73 10.84 11.14
N ASN A 233 28.46 10.16 10.03
CA ASN A 233 28.85 8.81 9.70
C ASN A 233 29.98 8.83 8.65
#